data_e127a0486819f9d464b1e07385036736
#
_entry.id   e127a0486819f9d464b1e07385036736
#
_cell.length_a   1.000
_cell.length_b   1.000
_cell.length_c   1.000
_cell.angle_alpha   90.00
_cell.angle_beta   90.00
_cell.angle_gamma   90.00
#
_symmetry.space_group_name_H-M   'P 1'
#
loop_
_entity.id
_entity.type
_entity.pdbx_description
1 polymer ?
#
loop_
_entity_poly.entity_id
_entity_poly.type
_entity_poly.pdbx_seq_one_letter_code
_entity_poly.pdbx_strand_id
1 'polypeptide(L)'
;MHHESQITIEQIAVAAINDDMLATRALVQTFLRDQPVLSEQSRPETNNPVVLAVAAALLELFSLRINQPAPNWTHEVGPLDQPIYLLKSASHMRRLRDLCRDAAPEPLRRRGLYAPPDYLAFA
;
A
#
# COMPACT_ATOMS: atom_id res chain seq x y z
N MET A 1 -24.93 -9.53 13.05
CA MET A 1 -24.40 -9.42 12.63
C MET A 1 -23.42 -9.30 12.35
N HIS A 2 -23.10 -9.36 12.02
CA HIS A 2 -22.22 -9.24 11.67
C HIS A 2 -21.34 -9.01 11.24
N HIS A 3 -20.89 -8.72 11.42
CA HIS A 3 -20.14 -8.47 11.05
C HIS A 3 -19.15 -8.53 10.77
N GLU A 4 -19.29 -8.50 10.54
CA GLU A 4 -18.27 -8.99 10.11
C GLU A 4 -17.10 -8.33 9.97
N SER A 5 -16.04 -8.81 10.06
CA SER A 5 -14.81 -8.07 10.03
C SER A 5 -14.50 -7.67 8.61
N GLN A 6 -14.68 -6.42 8.36
CA GLN A 6 -14.35 -5.83 7.09
C GLN A 6 -12.85 -5.46 7.09
N ILE A 7 -12.12 -5.87 6.05
CA ILE A 7 -10.71 -5.56 5.95
C ILE A 7 -10.53 -4.08 5.65
N THR A 8 -9.66 -3.43 6.40
CA THR A 8 -9.35 -2.01 6.22
C THR A 8 -8.00 -1.83 5.54
N ILE A 9 -7.82 -0.68 4.90
CA ILE A 9 -6.52 -0.37 4.29
C ILE A 9 -5.42 -0.26 5.34
N GLU A 10 -5.75 0.11 6.56
CA GLU A 10 -4.78 0.16 7.64
C GLU A 10 -4.20 -1.22 7.94
N GLN A 11 -5.04 -2.25 7.95
CA GLN A 11 -4.57 -3.62 8.17
C GLN A 11 -3.59 -4.05 7.10
N ILE A 12 -3.88 -3.70 5.85
CA ILE A 12 -2.99 -4.02 4.73
C ILE A 12 -1.67 -3.27 4.88
N ALA A 13 -1.74 -1.98 5.23
CA ALA A 13 -0.54 -1.16 5.39
C ALA A 13 0.38 -1.71 6.48
N VAL A 14 -0.18 -2.11 7.62
CA VAL A 14 0.61 -2.67 8.73
C VAL A 14 1.29 -3.96 8.29
N ALA A 15 0.57 -4.85 7.61
CA ALA A 15 1.16 -6.10 7.13
C ALA A 15 2.28 -5.83 6.12
N ALA A 16 2.09 -4.87 5.23
CA ALA A 16 3.11 -4.51 4.24
C ALA A 16 4.37 -3.96 4.91
N ILE A 17 4.21 -3.10 5.91
CA ILE A 17 5.33 -2.51 6.64
C ILE A 17 6.12 -3.59 7.35
N ASN A 18 5.43 -4.60 7.89
CA ASN A 18 6.09 -5.71 8.59
C ASN A 18 6.69 -6.74 7.62
N ASP A 19 6.55 -6.51 6.32
CA ASP A 19 7.02 -7.43 5.27
C ASP A 19 6.46 -8.84 5.45
N ASP A 20 5.22 -8.93 5.92
CA ASP A 20 4.51 -10.19 6.03
C ASP A 20 3.75 -10.41 4.73
N MET A 21 4.47 -10.95 3.73
CA MET A 21 3.90 -11.08 2.38
C MET A 21 2.70 -12.00 2.32
N LEU A 22 2.70 -13.07 3.10
CA LEU A 22 1.53 -13.96 3.13
C LEU A 22 0.30 -13.25 3.65
N ALA A 23 0.42 -12.56 4.77
CA ALA A 23 -0.70 -11.82 5.34
C ALA A 23 -1.12 -10.68 4.42
N THR A 24 -0.16 -9.92 3.88
CA THR A 24 -0.45 -8.81 2.99
C THR A 24 -1.22 -9.29 1.78
N ARG A 25 -0.74 -10.37 1.14
CA ARG A 25 -1.39 -10.92 -0.05
C ARG A 25 -2.82 -11.37 0.25
N ALA A 26 -3.00 -12.10 1.35
CA ALA A 26 -4.33 -12.58 1.72
C ALA A 26 -5.29 -11.43 1.99
N LEU A 27 -4.82 -10.40 2.71
CA LEU A 27 -5.64 -9.24 3.01
C LEU A 27 -6.02 -8.47 1.75
N VAL A 28 -5.07 -8.26 0.84
CA VAL A 28 -5.33 -7.54 -0.41
C VAL A 28 -6.32 -8.32 -1.27
N GLN A 29 -6.13 -9.63 -1.40
CA GLN A 29 -7.03 -10.45 -2.21
C GLN A 29 -8.46 -10.41 -1.67
N THR A 30 -8.62 -10.51 -0.35
CA THR A 30 -9.92 -10.44 0.28
C THR A 30 -10.54 -9.04 0.11
N PHE A 31 -9.74 -8.02 0.34
CA PHE A 31 -10.19 -6.62 0.21
C PHE A 31 -10.71 -6.34 -1.20
N LEU A 32 -9.96 -6.71 -2.22
CA LEU A 32 -10.37 -6.43 -3.61
C LEU A 32 -11.50 -7.35 -4.08
N ARG A 33 -11.54 -8.59 -3.58
CA ARG A 33 -12.62 -9.52 -3.94
C ARG A 33 -13.98 -9.00 -3.48
N ASP A 34 -14.03 -8.28 -2.37
CA ASP A 34 -15.27 -7.71 -1.87
C ASP A 34 -15.73 -6.50 -2.69
N GLN A 35 -14.99 -6.14 -3.73
CA GLN A 35 -15.32 -5.07 -4.66
C GLN A 35 -15.61 -3.74 -3.96
N PRO A 36 -14.64 -3.25 -3.17
CA PRO A 36 -14.89 -2.03 -2.39
C PRO A 36 -15.01 -0.82 -3.31
N VAL A 37 -15.76 0.19 -2.83
CA VAL A 37 -15.74 1.51 -3.46
C VAL A 37 -14.54 2.25 -2.87
N LEU A 38 -13.45 2.34 -3.63
CA LEU A 38 -12.19 2.83 -3.08
C LEU A 38 -12.28 4.29 -2.62
N SER A 39 -13.03 5.12 -3.34
CA SER A 39 -13.19 6.54 -2.97
C SER A 39 -13.88 6.75 -1.61
N GLU A 40 -14.54 5.72 -1.10
CA GLU A 40 -15.24 5.79 0.17
C GLU A 40 -14.43 5.22 1.34
N GLN A 41 -13.21 4.77 1.09
CA GLN A 41 -12.37 4.23 2.16
C GLN A 41 -11.95 5.35 3.10
N SER A 42 -12.14 5.12 4.39
CA SER A 42 -11.85 6.12 5.41
C SER A 42 -10.35 6.25 5.65
N ARG A 43 -9.92 7.46 5.99
CA ARG A 43 -8.55 7.69 6.43
C ARG A 43 -8.29 6.92 7.72
N PRO A 44 -7.17 6.17 7.81
CA PRO A 44 -6.82 5.47 9.05
C PRO A 44 -6.66 6.43 10.23
N GLU A 45 -7.17 6.03 11.37
CA GLU A 45 -6.99 6.79 12.61
C GLU A 45 -5.68 6.35 13.25
N THR A 46 -4.57 6.90 12.74
CA THR A 46 -3.25 6.52 13.19
C THR A 46 -2.37 7.76 13.31
N ASN A 47 -1.49 7.75 14.31
CA ASN A 47 -0.46 8.77 14.48
C ASN A 47 0.85 8.37 13.82
N ASN A 48 0.91 7.18 13.22
CA ASN A 48 2.11 6.68 12.57
C ASN A 48 2.16 7.18 11.13
N PRO A 49 3.08 8.09 10.77
CA PRO A 49 3.12 8.63 9.42
C PRO A 49 3.46 7.59 8.37
N VAL A 50 4.18 6.53 8.73
CA VAL A 50 4.51 5.46 7.80
C VAL A 50 3.26 4.67 7.43
N VAL A 51 2.44 4.32 8.43
CA VAL A 51 1.19 3.61 8.19
C VAL A 51 0.28 4.44 7.29
N LEU A 52 0.16 5.72 7.58
CA LEU A 52 -0.69 6.61 6.80
C LEU A 52 -0.20 6.73 5.36
N ALA A 53 1.13 6.89 5.17
CA ALA A 53 1.71 7.00 3.84
C ALA A 53 1.50 5.73 3.03
N VAL A 54 1.73 4.56 3.64
CA VAL A 54 1.53 3.29 2.93
C VAL A 54 0.05 3.10 2.59
N ALA A 55 -0.85 3.41 3.52
CA ALA A 55 -2.29 3.28 3.26
C ALA A 55 -2.72 4.16 2.09
N ALA A 56 -2.29 5.42 2.06
CA ALA A 56 -2.62 6.33 0.98
C ALA A 56 -2.05 5.84 -0.35
N ALA A 57 -0.79 5.42 -0.34
CA ALA A 57 -0.11 4.95 -1.56
C ALA A 57 -0.78 3.70 -2.12
N LEU A 58 -1.15 2.76 -1.26
CA LEU A 58 -1.78 1.52 -1.71
C LEU A 58 -3.18 1.77 -2.27
N LEU A 59 -3.96 2.66 -1.64
CA LEU A 59 -5.28 2.99 -2.18
C LEU A 59 -5.16 3.64 -3.56
N GLU A 60 -4.20 4.54 -3.74
CA GLU A 60 -3.98 5.14 -5.06
C GLU A 60 -3.50 4.10 -6.07
N LEU A 61 -2.65 3.17 -5.65
CA LEU A 61 -2.17 2.10 -6.52
C LEU A 61 -3.32 1.19 -6.98
N PHE A 62 -4.15 0.75 -6.03
CA PHE A 62 -5.31 -0.07 -6.37
C PHE A 62 -6.28 0.69 -7.25
N SER A 63 -6.47 1.99 -6.99
CA SER A 63 -7.33 2.83 -7.81
C SER A 63 -6.89 2.86 -9.27
N LEU A 64 -5.58 2.98 -9.49
CA LEU A 64 -5.04 2.94 -10.85
C LEU A 64 -5.27 1.57 -11.51
N ARG A 65 -5.08 0.50 -10.75
CA ARG A 65 -5.13 -0.85 -11.31
C ARG A 65 -6.55 -1.30 -11.64
N ILE A 66 -7.55 -0.87 -10.85
CA ILE A 66 -8.94 -1.26 -11.10
C ILE A 66 -9.78 -0.12 -11.65
N ASN A 67 -9.14 0.98 -12.00
CA ASN A 67 -9.76 2.12 -12.68
C ASN A 67 -10.90 2.72 -11.88
N GLN A 68 -10.64 3.01 -10.61
CA GLN A 68 -11.55 3.72 -9.72
C GLN A 68 -10.87 4.96 -9.16
N PRO A 69 -11.63 5.98 -8.73
CA PRO A 69 -11.01 7.14 -8.07
C PRO A 69 -10.55 6.78 -6.65
N ALA A 70 -9.45 7.37 -6.24
CA ALA A 70 -8.97 7.24 -4.88
C ALA A 70 -9.69 8.22 -3.94
N PRO A 71 -9.72 7.96 -2.62
CA PRO A 71 -10.29 8.91 -1.67
C PRO A 71 -9.55 10.24 -1.69
N ASN A 72 -10.28 11.33 -1.44
CA ASN A 72 -9.67 12.66 -1.46
C ASN A 72 -8.55 12.80 -0.44
N TRP A 73 -8.66 12.17 0.72
CA TRP A 73 -7.66 12.33 1.77
C TRP A 73 -6.28 11.79 1.37
N THR A 74 -6.20 10.87 0.40
CA THR A 74 -4.89 10.35 -0.02
C THR A 74 -4.02 11.44 -0.61
N HIS A 75 -4.62 12.41 -1.28
CA HIS A 75 -3.87 13.51 -1.90
C HIS A 75 -3.24 14.44 -0.87
N GLU A 76 -3.72 14.40 0.37
CA GLU A 76 -3.19 15.22 1.45
C GLU A 76 -2.01 14.57 2.15
N VAL A 77 -1.73 13.31 1.83
CA VAL A 77 -0.63 12.57 2.45
C VAL A 77 0.60 12.72 1.58
N GLY A 78 1.57 13.46 2.08
CA GLY A 78 2.80 13.75 1.35
C GLY A 78 3.89 12.71 1.55
N PRO A 79 5.10 13.02 1.04
CA PRO A 79 6.22 12.08 1.15
C PRO A 79 6.73 11.96 2.58
N LEU A 80 7.36 10.82 2.85
CA LEU A 80 8.04 10.58 4.12
C LEU A 80 9.36 11.35 4.15
N ASP A 81 9.84 11.66 5.36
CA ASP A 81 11.13 12.31 5.53
C ASP A 81 12.28 11.42 5.07
N GLN A 82 12.14 10.10 5.25
CA GLN A 82 13.15 9.15 4.85
C GLN A 82 12.50 8.03 4.05
N PRO A 83 13.17 7.57 2.97
CA PRO A 83 12.61 6.50 2.16
C PRO A 83 12.60 5.17 2.89
N ILE A 84 11.63 4.34 2.53
CA ILE A 84 11.45 3.01 3.13
C ILE A 84 11.31 2.00 2.01
N TYR A 85 12.02 0.87 2.13
CA TYR A 85 11.85 -0.27 1.24
C TYR A 85 10.86 -1.23 1.86
N LEU A 86 9.76 -1.52 1.14
CA LEU A 86 8.71 -2.39 1.65
C LEU A 86 9.09 -3.86 1.60
N LEU A 87 10.14 -4.22 0.84
CA LEU A 87 10.72 -5.55 0.88
C LEU A 87 12.04 -5.49 1.64
N LYS A 88 12.11 -6.17 2.78
CA LYS A 88 13.33 -6.18 3.59
C LYS A 88 14.50 -6.81 2.86
N SER A 89 14.23 -7.80 2.00
CA SER A 89 15.28 -8.43 1.20
C SER A 89 15.99 -7.45 0.28
N ALA A 90 15.36 -6.33 -0.06
CA ALA A 90 15.99 -5.31 -0.90
C ALA A 90 17.22 -4.70 -0.23
N SER A 91 17.31 -4.72 1.10
CA SER A 91 18.47 -4.20 1.81
C SER A 91 19.73 -5.04 1.59
N HIS A 92 19.57 -6.30 1.18
CA HIS A 92 20.68 -7.24 0.96
C HIS A 92 20.92 -7.56 -0.51
N MET A 93 19.98 -7.22 -1.39
CA MET A 93 20.05 -7.58 -2.81
C MET A 93 20.08 -6.30 -3.63
N ARG A 94 21.28 -5.95 -4.07
CA ARG A 94 21.50 -4.65 -4.71
C ARG A 94 20.61 -4.43 -5.94
N ARG A 95 20.46 -5.44 -6.80
CA ARG A 95 19.64 -5.29 -8.00
C ARG A 95 18.18 -5.10 -7.64
N LEU A 96 17.70 -5.83 -6.64
CA LEU A 96 16.32 -5.68 -6.17
C LEU A 96 16.12 -4.30 -5.56
N ARG A 97 17.11 -3.83 -4.77
CA ARG A 97 17.03 -2.50 -4.17
C ARG A 97 16.95 -1.42 -5.24
N ASP A 98 17.80 -1.52 -6.27
CA ASP A 98 17.81 -0.54 -7.35
C ASP A 98 16.48 -0.59 -8.12
N LEU A 99 15.96 -1.79 -8.38
CA LEU A 99 14.66 -1.94 -9.04
C LEU A 99 13.54 -1.31 -8.22
N CYS A 100 13.51 -1.57 -6.92
CA CYS A 100 12.49 -1.01 -6.04
C CYS A 100 12.54 0.51 -6.01
N ARG A 101 13.76 1.08 -6.00
CA ARG A 101 13.93 2.53 -5.96
C ARG A 101 13.54 3.17 -7.29
N ASP A 102 13.97 2.58 -8.40
CA ASP A 102 13.88 3.23 -9.70
C ASP A 102 12.56 2.94 -10.42
N ALA A 103 11.94 1.79 -10.14
CA ALA A 103 10.75 1.35 -10.87
C ALA A 103 9.54 1.11 -9.98
N ALA A 104 9.56 1.61 -8.75
CA ALA A 104 8.40 1.50 -7.87
C ALA A 104 7.18 2.15 -8.53
N PRO A 105 5.96 1.62 -8.27
CA PRO A 105 4.75 2.30 -8.75
C PRO A 105 4.71 3.74 -8.27
N GLU A 106 4.22 4.62 -9.13
CA GLU A 106 4.28 6.05 -8.91
C GLU A 106 3.68 6.50 -7.57
N PRO A 107 2.49 6.00 -7.15
CA PRO A 107 1.95 6.43 -5.86
C PRO A 107 2.83 6.10 -4.66
N LEU A 108 3.61 5.01 -4.76
CA LEU A 108 4.57 4.64 -3.72
C LEU A 108 5.84 5.47 -3.84
N ARG A 109 6.39 5.55 -5.06
CA ARG A 109 7.68 6.20 -5.28
C ARG A 109 7.67 7.66 -4.87
N ARG A 110 6.60 8.39 -5.18
CA ARG A 110 6.54 9.81 -4.85
C ARG A 110 6.48 10.07 -3.35
N ARG A 111 6.13 9.04 -2.56
CA ARG A 111 6.10 9.15 -1.10
C ARG A 111 7.34 8.58 -0.43
N GLY A 112 8.32 8.13 -1.23
CA GLY A 112 9.52 7.52 -0.69
C GLY A 112 9.31 6.08 -0.26
N LEU A 113 8.31 5.40 -0.81
CA LEU A 113 8.04 4.00 -0.55
C LEU A 113 8.50 3.20 -1.76
N TYR A 114 9.49 2.34 -1.56
CA TYR A 114 10.13 1.64 -2.66
C TYR A 114 9.76 0.16 -2.62
N ALA A 115 9.30 -0.33 -3.76
CA ALA A 115 8.82 -1.70 -3.93
C ALA A 115 8.97 -2.06 -5.40
N PRO A 116 8.92 -3.36 -5.75
CA PRO A 116 8.99 -3.74 -7.16
C PRO A 116 7.81 -3.16 -7.95
N PRO A 117 7.97 -3.00 -9.27
CA PRO A 117 6.90 -2.40 -10.09
C PRO A 117 5.60 -3.20 -10.07
N ASP A 118 5.67 -4.51 -9.83
CA ASP A 118 4.49 -5.37 -9.75
C ASP A 118 4.04 -5.63 -8.31
N TYR A 119 4.43 -4.78 -7.38
CA TYR A 119 4.12 -4.95 -5.96
C TYR A 119 2.62 -5.12 -5.77
N LEU A 120 2.24 -6.21 -5.09
CA LEU A 120 0.85 -6.58 -4.80
C LEU A 120 -0.04 -6.69 -6.04
N ALA A 121 0.55 -6.91 -7.21
CA ALA A 121 -0.19 -7.18 -8.44
C ALA A 121 -0.51 -8.66 -8.51
N PHE A 122 -1.75 -9.00 -8.23
CA PHE A 122 -2.21 -10.39 -8.28
C PHE A 122 -3.13 -10.56 -9.46
N ALA A 123 -2.89 -11.63 -10.18
CA ALA A 123 -3.73 -11.94 -11.33
C ALA A 123 -5.11 -12.43 -10.88
#